data_130d1d56dcd1e0af70bd421d1e99fbfe
#
_entry.id   130d1d56dcd1e0af70bd421d1e99fbfe
#
_cell.length_a   1.000
_cell.length_b   1.000
_cell.length_c   1.000
_cell.angle_alpha   90.00
_cell.angle_beta   90.00
_cell.angle_gamma   90.00
#
_symmetry.space_group_name_H-M   'P 1'
#
loop_
_entity.id
_entity.type
_entity.pdbx_description
1 polymer ?
#
loop_
_entity_poly.entity_id
_entity_poly.type
_entity_poly.pdbx_seq_one_letter_code
_entity_poly.pdbx_strand_id
1 'polypeptide(L)'
;MTTTDALFCSLTPLRLAELVRSARHAICYAGPGLQLDLAQAMVEVAGRVGKEMLTVSLDFDDRVMRMGYGNVDAVKLLLDAGIAVQSSPGLRTALVVVDNEGYIFTPTALYLEAEPSDGAASNAVRMSGEQVSQALARLSPAAKTIAIAQAKTPEAKQHIEALTVDVVSAPITPEKLAEVTASLETAPPVRFDLARQVRVFEPYLQYVELSLTGAAIQRHRMAIPEKIQNLGGSEELENRLRTTFELIEKGSKLSSKPLEDALNEIRKNFTPSLGKDHGRVVLKAAKPHLVARLKEFRFKLEAHQKSVAEDL
;
A
#
# COMPACT_ATOMS: atom_id res chain seq x y z
N MET A 1 -19.60 -0.49 -21.96
CA MET A 1 -20.77 -0.18 -21.12
C MET A 1 -20.30 0.83 -20.07
N THR A 2 -20.59 2.08 -20.27
CA THR A 2 -20.29 3.17 -19.36
C THR A 2 -21.19 3.04 -18.14
N THR A 3 -20.63 2.65 -17.00
CA THR A 3 -21.34 2.53 -15.71
C THR A 3 -21.63 3.93 -15.12
N THR A 4 -22.45 4.70 -15.80
CA THR A 4 -22.79 6.08 -15.40
C THR A 4 -23.75 6.13 -14.20
N ASP A 5 -24.20 4.99 -13.68
CA ASP A 5 -25.26 4.91 -12.66
C ASP A 5 -24.82 4.15 -11.37
N ALA A 6 -23.55 3.79 -11.26
CA ALA A 6 -23.08 3.09 -10.08
C ALA A 6 -22.92 4.05 -8.90
N LEU A 7 -23.54 3.71 -7.77
CA LEU A 7 -23.41 4.44 -6.51
C LEU A 7 -21.99 4.37 -5.95
N PHE A 8 -21.42 3.16 -5.93
CA PHE A 8 -20.03 2.94 -5.51
C PHE A 8 -19.12 2.94 -6.72
N CYS A 9 -18.03 3.69 -6.65
CA CYS A 9 -17.07 3.83 -7.72
C CYS A 9 -15.63 3.89 -7.22
N SER A 10 -14.69 3.75 -8.13
CA SER A 10 -13.26 3.92 -7.85
C SER A 10 -12.83 5.32 -8.27
N LEU A 11 -12.28 6.09 -7.34
CA LEU A 11 -11.63 7.36 -7.58
C LEU A 11 -10.14 7.23 -7.27
N THR A 12 -9.37 6.91 -8.29
CA THR A 12 -7.90 6.96 -8.24
C THR A 12 -7.42 8.41 -8.39
N PRO A 13 -6.18 8.75 -7.99
CA PRO A 13 -5.59 10.08 -8.23
C PRO A 13 -5.67 10.50 -9.70
N LEU A 14 -5.45 9.58 -10.63
CA LEU A 14 -5.57 9.83 -12.06
C LEU A 14 -7.00 10.24 -12.45
N ARG A 15 -8.01 9.48 -12.00
CA ARG A 15 -9.42 9.80 -12.27
C ARG A 15 -9.86 11.10 -11.62
N LEU A 16 -9.36 11.42 -10.43
CA LEU A 16 -9.60 12.71 -9.78
C LEU A 16 -9.03 13.86 -10.62
N ALA A 17 -7.80 13.72 -11.11
CA ALA A 17 -7.19 14.73 -11.96
C ALA A 17 -7.93 14.89 -13.30
N GLU A 18 -8.38 13.80 -13.92
CA GLU A 18 -9.21 13.82 -15.13
C GLU A 18 -10.56 14.53 -14.89
N LEU A 19 -11.22 14.21 -13.77
CA LEU A 19 -12.48 14.84 -13.36
C LEU A 19 -12.29 16.36 -13.20
N VAL A 20 -11.23 16.78 -12.50
CA VAL A 20 -10.90 18.20 -12.33
C VAL A 20 -10.62 18.88 -13.67
N ARG A 21 -9.86 18.23 -14.57
CA ARG A 21 -9.61 18.76 -15.92
C ARG A 21 -10.87 18.94 -16.76
N SER A 22 -11.93 18.17 -16.47
CA SER A 22 -13.23 18.31 -17.16
C SER A 22 -14.07 19.51 -16.70
N ALA A 23 -13.71 20.15 -15.59
CA ALA A 23 -14.45 21.25 -14.99
C ALA A 23 -14.70 22.42 -15.96
N ARG A 24 -15.91 22.98 -15.89
CA ARG A 24 -16.33 24.13 -16.71
C ARG A 24 -16.73 25.35 -15.87
N HIS A 25 -17.22 25.13 -14.67
CA HIS A 25 -17.84 26.20 -13.88
C HIS A 25 -17.26 26.32 -12.47
N ALA A 26 -17.09 25.22 -11.74
CA ALA A 26 -16.61 25.28 -10.38
C ALA A 26 -15.96 23.97 -9.94
N ILE A 27 -15.00 24.09 -9.02
CA ILE A 27 -14.36 22.96 -8.36
C ILE A 27 -14.35 23.21 -6.86
N CYS A 28 -14.81 22.22 -6.11
CA CYS A 28 -14.66 22.20 -4.68
C CYS A 28 -13.98 20.89 -4.27
N TYR A 29 -12.87 21.02 -3.58
CA TYR A 29 -12.15 19.89 -2.99
C TYR A 29 -12.02 20.09 -1.49
N ALA A 30 -12.32 19.04 -0.75
CA ALA A 30 -12.11 19.00 0.69
C ALA A 30 -11.53 17.64 1.08
N GLY A 31 -10.60 17.60 2.03
CA GLY A 31 -10.03 16.35 2.45
C GLY A 31 -8.84 16.49 3.39
N PRO A 32 -8.26 15.37 3.82
CA PRO A 32 -7.11 15.42 4.72
C PRO A 32 -5.87 16.03 4.06
N GLY A 33 -5.72 15.89 2.75
CA GLY A 33 -4.57 16.43 2.01
C GLY A 33 -4.85 16.48 0.52
N LEU A 34 -3.87 16.95 -0.24
CA LEU A 34 -3.95 17.11 -1.69
C LEU A 34 -2.65 16.61 -2.33
N GLN A 35 -2.77 15.74 -3.33
CA GLN A 35 -1.63 15.26 -4.12
C GLN A 35 -1.22 16.27 -5.20
N LEU A 36 0.06 16.23 -5.60
CA LEU A 36 0.62 17.21 -6.53
C LEU A 36 -0.08 17.19 -7.90
N ASP A 37 -0.37 15.99 -8.44
CA ASP A 37 -1.02 15.84 -9.75
C ASP A 37 -2.42 16.48 -9.78
N LEU A 38 -3.14 16.39 -8.65
CA LEU A 38 -4.46 17.03 -8.52
C LEU A 38 -4.34 18.56 -8.43
N ALA A 39 -3.33 19.07 -7.71
CA ALA A 39 -3.03 20.49 -7.66
C ALA A 39 -2.66 21.04 -9.05
N GLN A 40 -1.85 20.31 -9.81
CA GLN A 40 -1.50 20.66 -11.19
C GLN A 40 -2.73 20.73 -12.08
N ALA A 41 -3.63 19.73 -12.00
CA ALA A 41 -4.90 19.73 -12.73
C ALA A 41 -5.78 20.97 -12.38
N MET A 42 -5.80 21.37 -11.11
CA MET A 42 -6.54 22.58 -10.68
C MET A 42 -5.94 23.85 -11.26
N VAL A 43 -4.60 23.97 -11.26
CA VAL A 43 -3.90 25.12 -11.85
C VAL A 43 -4.11 25.18 -13.37
N GLU A 44 -4.06 24.05 -14.06
CA GLU A 44 -4.31 23.96 -15.51
C GLU A 44 -5.71 24.52 -15.89
N VAL A 45 -6.72 24.30 -15.08
CA VAL A 45 -8.09 24.73 -15.38
C VAL A 45 -8.46 26.07 -14.78
N ALA A 46 -7.65 26.62 -13.87
CA ALA A 46 -7.94 27.88 -13.16
C ALA A 46 -8.16 29.08 -14.09
N GLY A 47 -7.45 29.14 -15.21
CA GLY A 47 -7.63 30.17 -16.22
C GLY A 47 -8.98 30.10 -16.96
N ARG A 48 -9.59 28.91 -17.03
CA ARG A 48 -10.87 28.68 -17.69
C ARG A 48 -12.05 28.78 -16.72
N VAL A 49 -11.90 28.24 -15.53
CA VAL A 49 -12.97 28.17 -14.52
C VAL A 49 -13.08 29.45 -13.72
N GLY A 50 -11.95 30.15 -13.51
CA GLY A 50 -11.82 31.27 -12.57
C GLY A 50 -11.31 30.78 -11.21
N LYS A 51 -10.29 31.47 -10.67
CA LYS A 51 -9.67 31.08 -9.40
C LYS A 51 -10.62 31.15 -8.22
N GLU A 52 -11.55 32.08 -8.26
CA GLU A 52 -12.60 32.31 -7.27
C GLU A 52 -13.65 31.17 -7.24
N MET A 53 -13.73 30.39 -8.32
CA MET A 53 -14.61 29.23 -8.43
C MET A 53 -13.93 27.93 -8.01
N LEU A 54 -12.68 28.00 -7.56
CA LEU A 54 -11.94 26.89 -7.00
C LEU A 54 -11.87 27.07 -5.47
N THR A 55 -12.42 26.12 -4.73
CA THR A 55 -12.31 26.06 -3.26
C THR A 55 -11.59 24.80 -2.85
N VAL A 56 -10.58 24.96 -2.00
CA VAL A 56 -9.80 23.85 -1.47
C VAL A 56 -9.73 23.96 0.05
N SER A 57 -10.18 22.92 0.75
CA SER A 57 -10.19 22.83 2.21
C SER A 57 -9.43 21.58 2.66
N LEU A 58 -8.36 21.74 3.42
CA LEU A 58 -7.47 20.64 3.80
C LEU A 58 -7.26 20.61 5.32
N ASP A 59 -7.09 19.41 5.87
CA ASP A 59 -6.48 19.28 7.21
C ASP A 59 -4.97 19.46 7.09
N PHE A 60 -4.55 20.74 6.95
CA PHE A 60 -3.16 21.10 6.71
C PHE A 60 -2.32 20.99 7.99
N ASP A 61 -1.86 19.77 8.28
CA ASP A 61 -1.09 19.41 9.46
C ASP A 61 0.09 18.51 9.03
N ASP A 62 1.24 18.66 9.68
CA ASP A 62 2.46 17.90 9.37
C ASP A 62 2.28 16.39 9.57
N ARG A 63 1.44 15.96 10.52
CA ARG A 63 1.12 14.53 10.76
C ARG A 63 0.34 13.95 9.59
N VAL A 64 -0.59 14.72 9.03
CA VAL A 64 -1.38 14.31 7.87
C VAL A 64 -0.49 14.15 6.63
N MET A 65 0.42 15.11 6.44
CA MET A 65 1.40 15.06 5.36
C MET A 65 2.35 13.86 5.51
N ARG A 66 2.78 13.52 6.74
CA ARG A 66 3.61 12.33 7.01
C ARG A 66 2.90 11.00 6.74
N MET A 67 1.58 10.97 6.76
CA MET A 67 0.81 9.79 6.37
C MET A 67 0.74 9.61 4.84
N GLY A 68 1.02 10.67 4.07
CA GLY A 68 0.97 10.63 2.61
C GLY A 68 -0.40 10.98 2.02
N TYR A 69 -1.28 11.62 2.78
CA TYR A 69 -2.55 12.11 2.24
C TYR A 69 -2.38 13.29 1.29
N GLY A 70 -1.27 13.99 1.38
CA GLY A 70 -0.97 15.14 0.55
C GLY A 70 0.51 15.49 0.51
N ASN A 71 0.82 16.53 -0.26
CA ASN A 71 2.15 17.06 -0.44
C ASN A 71 2.14 18.58 -0.19
N VAL A 72 3.11 19.10 0.56
CA VAL A 72 3.27 20.55 0.80
C VAL A 72 3.46 21.31 -0.50
N ASP A 73 4.19 20.71 -1.46
CA ASP A 73 4.42 21.33 -2.78
C ASP A 73 3.10 21.51 -3.55
N ALA A 74 2.10 20.65 -3.34
CA ALA A 74 0.78 20.81 -3.92
C ALA A 74 0.08 22.07 -3.39
N VAL A 75 0.14 22.29 -2.06
CA VAL A 75 -0.44 23.50 -1.43
C VAL A 75 0.29 24.75 -1.89
N LYS A 76 1.63 24.72 -1.93
CA LYS A 76 2.44 25.82 -2.42
C LYS A 76 2.11 26.16 -3.87
N LEU A 77 1.99 25.17 -4.74
CA LEU A 77 1.63 25.35 -6.14
C LEU A 77 0.27 26.06 -6.30
N LEU A 78 -0.73 25.69 -5.51
CA LEU A 78 -2.03 26.37 -5.55
C LEU A 78 -1.95 27.81 -5.07
N LEU A 79 -1.26 28.09 -3.97
CA LEU A 79 -1.07 29.44 -3.44
C LEU A 79 -0.28 30.33 -4.40
N ASP A 80 0.79 29.83 -5.01
CA ASP A 80 1.59 30.53 -6.01
C ASP A 80 0.77 30.85 -7.28
N ALA A 81 -0.17 29.97 -7.63
CA ALA A 81 -1.14 30.21 -8.70
C ALA A 81 -2.27 31.18 -8.30
N GLY A 82 -2.32 31.64 -7.05
CA GLY A 82 -3.35 32.52 -6.51
C GLY A 82 -4.69 31.82 -6.25
N ILE A 83 -4.71 30.51 -6.06
CA ILE A 83 -5.88 29.73 -5.66
C ILE A 83 -5.91 29.68 -4.14
N ALA A 84 -7.02 30.08 -3.54
CA ALA A 84 -7.18 30.10 -2.08
C ALA A 84 -7.29 28.67 -1.52
N VAL A 85 -6.46 28.37 -0.52
CA VAL A 85 -6.51 27.11 0.22
C VAL A 85 -6.85 27.39 1.68
N GLN A 86 -7.84 26.66 2.21
CA GLN A 86 -8.27 26.75 3.58
C GLN A 86 -7.71 25.60 4.42
N SER A 87 -7.27 25.89 5.63
CA SER A 87 -6.98 24.89 6.64
C SER A 87 -8.24 24.56 7.42
N SER A 88 -8.62 23.29 7.44
CA SER A 88 -9.79 22.75 8.14
C SER A 88 -9.35 21.61 9.05
N PRO A 89 -8.90 21.91 10.30
CA PRO A 89 -8.35 20.93 11.21
C PRO A 89 -9.31 19.78 11.49
N GLY A 90 -8.81 18.54 11.42
CA GLY A 90 -9.57 17.33 11.67
C GLY A 90 -10.44 16.85 10.52
N LEU A 91 -10.38 17.46 9.35
CA LEU A 91 -11.13 17.03 8.16
C LEU A 91 -10.54 15.73 7.59
N ARG A 92 -11.19 14.61 7.85
CA ARG A 92 -10.74 13.26 7.43
C ARG A 92 -11.50 12.67 6.25
N THR A 93 -12.74 13.11 6.05
CA THR A 93 -13.53 12.72 4.89
C THR A 93 -13.07 13.52 3.68
N ALA A 94 -12.87 12.86 2.56
CA ALA A 94 -12.60 13.56 1.32
C ALA A 94 -13.87 13.75 0.49
N LEU A 95 -14.00 14.94 -0.08
CA LEU A 95 -15.07 15.36 -0.94
C LEU A 95 -14.48 16.02 -2.18
N VAL A 96 -14.98 15.68 -3.34
CA VAL A 96 -14.72 16.41 -4.58
C VAL A 96 -16.05 16.73 -5.26
N VAL A 97 -16.21 17.96 -5.67
CA VAL A 97 -17.33 18.40 -6.50
C VAL A 97 -16.75 19.15 -7.69
N VAL A 98 -17.11 18.69 -8.88
CA VAL A 98 -16.76 19.34 -10.15
C VAL A 98 -18.07 19.66 -10.87
N ASP A 99 -18.36 20.95 -11.03
CA ASP A 99 -19.63 21.45 -11.55
C ASP A 99 -20.81 20.92 -10.69
N ASN A 100 -21.57 19.96 -11.20
CA ASN A 100 -22.72 19.35 -10.50
C ASN A 100 -22.44 17.87 -10.13
N GLU A 101 -21.26 17.37 -10.35
CA GLU A 101 -20.87 16.00 -10.06
C GLU A 101 -20.06 15.95 -8.78
N GLY A 102 -20.54 15.20 -7.79
CA GLY A 102 -19.92 15.14 -6.48
C GLY A 102 -19.66 13.72 -6.00
N TYR A 103 -18.57 13.56 -5.25
CA TYR A 103 -18.18 12.30 -4.65
C TYR A 103 -17.65 12.51 -3.23
N ILE A 104 -18.08 11.64 -2.32
CA ILE A 104 -17.42 11.43 -1.04
C ILE A 104 -16.52 10.22 -1.20
N PHE A 105 -15.27 10.31 -0.78
CA PHE A 105 -14.32 9.21 -0.96
C PHE A 105 -13.30 9.11 0.18
N THR A 106 -12.67 7.93 0.26
CA THR A 106 -11.55 7.68 1.15
C THR A 106 -10.26 7.82 0.35
N PRO A 107 -9.44 8.85 0.63
CA PRO A 107 -8.16 9.02 -0.04
C PRO A 107 -7.15 8.01 0.50
N THR A 108 -6.25 7.55 -0.36
CA THR A 108 -5.16 6.65 0.02
C THR A 108 -4.04 7.40 0.73
N ALA A 109 -3.61 6.89 1.87
CA ALA A 109 -2.46 7.39 2.60
C ALA A 109 -1.17 6.76 2.01
N LEU A 110 -0.62 7.35 0.94
CA LEU A 110 0.42 6.75 0.08
C LEU A 110 1.72 6.36 0.79
N TYR A 111 1.97 6.87 2.01
CA TYR A 111 3.12 6.46 2.80
C TYR A 111 2.80 5.31 3.78
N LEU A 112 1.53 4.93 3.91
CA LEU A 112 1.07 3.85 4.78
C LEU A 112 0.59 2.63 4.01
N GLU A 113 0.00 2.83 2.83
CA GLU A 113 -0.56 1.76 2.02
C GLU A 113 -0.26 1.99 0.53
N ALA A 114 -0.23 0.91 -0.23
CA ALA A 114 -0.10 0.98 -1.67
C ALA A 114 -1.39 1.50 -2.29
N GLU A 115 -1.24 2.26 -3.38
CA GLU A 115 -2.38 2.66 -4.19
C GLU A 115 -3.11 1.42 -4.72
N PRO A 116 -4.44 1.34 -4.57
CA PRO A 116 -5.19 0.21 -5.11
C PRO A 116 -5.04 0.18 -6.64
N SER A 117 -4.88 -1.03 -7.19
CA SER A 117 -4.85 -1.23 -8.64
C SER A 117 -6.14 -0.75 -9.27
N ASP A 118 -6.05 -0.19 -10.48
CA ASP A 118 -7.16 0.38 -11.22
C ASP A 118 -8.39 -0.53 -11.24
N GLY A 119 -9.54 0.04 -10.83
CA GLY A 119 -10.84 -0.62 -10.85
C GLY A 119 -11.10 -1.66 -9.75
N ALA A 120 -10.11 -1.96 -8.91
CA ALA A 120 -10.25 -2.99 -7.87
C ALA A 120 -10.87 -2.45 -6.56
N ALA A 121 -10.76 -1.14 -6.29
CA ALA A 121 -11.26 -0.56 -5.06
C ALA A 121 -12.50 0.30 -5.30
N SER A 122 -13.55 0.08 -4.50
CA SER A 122 -14.71 0.97 -4.42
C SER A 122 -14.49 1.92 -3.24
N ASN A 123 -13.73 2.99 -3.46
CA ASN A 123 -13.35 3.95 -2.44
C ASN A 123 -14.18 5.24 -2.44
N ALA A 124 -15.17 5.33 -3.32
CA ALA A 124 -15.98 6.53 -3.46
C ALA A 124 -17.48 6.22 -3.59
N VAL A 125 -18.29 7.16 -3.10
CA VAL A 125 -19.75 7.17 -3.24
C VAL A 125 -20.15 8.41 -4.01
N ARG A 126 -20.91 8.24 -5.08
CA ARG A 126 -21.46 9.33 -5.87
C ARG A 126 -22.60 10.02 -5.12
N MET A 127 -22.61 11.33 -5.13
CA MET A 127 -23.62 12.16 -4.48
C MET A 127 -24.75 12.52 -5.45
N SER A 128 -25.96 12.64 -4.93
CA SER A 128 -27.06 13.28 -5.66
C SER A 128 -26.84 14.80 -5.74
N GLY A 129 -27.51 15.47 -6.68
CA GLY A 129 -27.43 16.94 -6.78
C GLY A 129 -27.85 17.67 -5.52
N GLU A 130 -28.81 17.14 -4.78
CA GLU A 130 -29.23 17.70 -3.48
C GLU A 130 -28.11 17.53 -2.42
N GLN A 131 -27.50 16.36 -2.34
CA GLN A 131 -26.38 16.11 -1.43
C GLN A 131 -25.17 17.00 -1.77
N VAL A 132 -24.89 17.23 -3.06
CA VAL A 132 -23.85 18.14 -3.51
C VAL A 132 -24.12 19.56 -2.99
N SER A 133 -25.31 20.07 -3.20
CA SER A 133 -25.69 21.42 -2.74
C SER A 133 -25.60 21.56 -1.22
N GLN A 134 -26.07 20.57 -0.47
CA GLN A 134 -25.99 20.56 1.00
C GLN A 134 -24.53 20.47 1.48
N ALA A 135 -23.70 19.63 0.86
CA ALA A 135 -22.30 19.48 1.23
C ALA A 135 -21.51 20.79 1.00
N LEU A 136 -21.69 21.42 -0.15
CA LEU A 136 -21.06 22.71 -0.46
C LEU A 136 -21.52 23.80 0.53
N ALA A 137 -22.82 23.89 0.82
CA ALA A 137 -23.37 24.88 1.72
C ALA A 137 -22.83 24.77 3.17
N ARG A 138 -22.48 23.55 3.60
CA ARG A 138 -22.04 23.27 4.97
C ARG A 138 -20.51 23.22 5.11
N LEU A 139 -19.78 23.10 3.99
CA LEU A 139 -18.32 22.94 4.02
C LEU A 139 -17.59 24.24 4.39
N SER A 140 -17.90 25.34 3.68
CA SER A 140 -17.25 26.63 3.91
C SER A 140 -18.08 27.79 3.32
N PRO A 141 -17.84 29.04 3.76
CA PRO A 141 -18.52 30.21 3.17
C PRO A 141 -18.29 30.34 1.65
N ALA A 142 -17.07 30.06 1.18
CA ALA A 142 -16.71 30.09 -0.25
C ALA A 142 -17.47 29.03 -1.04
N ALA A 143 -17.48 27.77 -0.57
CA ALA A 143 -18.21 26.66 -1.19
C ALA A 143 -19.74 26.95 -1.19
N LYS A 144 -20.27 27.53 -0.11
CA LYS A 144 -21.66 27.95 -0.02
C LYS A 144 -22.03 28.99 -1.08
N THR A 145 -21.15 29.95 -1.34
CA THR A 145 -21.36 30.93 -2.42
C THR A 145 -21.48 30.25 -3.79
N ILE A 146 -20.66 29.25 -4.06
CA ILE A 146 -20.75 28.44 -5.28
C ILE A 146 -22.10 27.72 -5.35
N ALA A 147 -22.54 27.07 -4.25
CA ALA A 147 -23.83 26.38 -4.21
C ALA A 147 -25.02 27.35 -4.48
N ILE A 148 -24.96 28.55 -3.91
CA ILE A 148 -25.97 29.61 -4.17
C ILE A 148 -25.95 30.02 -5.65
N ALA A 149 -24.77 30.20 -6.24
CA ALA A 149 -24.65 30.59 -7.65
C ALA A 149 -25.15 29.48 -8.60
N GLN A 150 -25.03 28.22 -8.23
CA GLN A 150 -25.51 27.08 -9.02
C GLN A 150 -26.98 26.73 -8.80
N ALA A 151 -27.64 27.29 -7.77
CA ALA A 151 -29.02 27.02 -7.48
C ALA A 151 -29.93 27.61 -8.57
N LYS A 152 -30.83 26.77 -9.10
CA LYS A 152 -31.67 27.09 -10.25
C LYS A 152 -32.97 27.81 -9.88
N THR A 153 -33.43 27.71 -8.63
CA THR A 153 -34.69 28.30 -8.18
C THR A 153 -34.49 29.21 -6.95
N PRO A 154 -35.33 30.20 -6.76
CA PRO A 154 -35.26 31.07 -5.58
C PRO A 154 -35.41 30.32 -4.26
N GLU A 155 -36.26 29.29 -4.23
CA GLU A 155 -36.50 28.46 -3.06
C GLU A 155 -35.24 27.65 -2.69
N ALA A 156 -34.55 27.08 -3.70
CA ALA A 156 -33.29 26.36 -3.49
C ALA A 156 -32.19 27.31 -2.95
N LYS A 157 -32.12 28.55 -3.46
CA LYS A 157 -31.21 29.59 -2.94
C LYS A 157 -31.46 29.88 -1.48
N GLN A 158 -32.72 30.17 -1.15
CA GLN A 158 -33.14 30.49 0.21
C GLN A 158 -32.85 29.33 1.17
N HIS A 159 -33.09 28.08 0.72
CA HIS A 159 -32.76 26.89 1.51
C HIS A 159 -31.27 26.81 1.77
N ILE A 160 -30.42 26.97 0.74
CA ILE A 160 -28.96 26.92 0.87
C ILE A 160 -28.44 28.04 1.78
N GLU A 161 -28.98 29.25 1.65
CA GLU A 161 -28.66 30.41 2.50
C GLU A 161 -28.94 30.17 3.97
N ALA A 162 -30.01 29.46 4.29
CA ALA A 162 -30.38 29.11 5.66
C ALA A 162 -29.51 28.06 6.32
N LEU A 163 -28.75 27.26 5.56
CA LEU A 163 -27.87 26.22 6.09
C LEU A 163 -26.66 26.84 6.80
N THR A 164 -26.29 26.30 7.94
CA THR A 164 -25.07 26.68 8.68
C THR A 164 -23.83 25.94 8.13
N VAL A 165 -22.68 26.60 8.22
CA VAL A 165 -21.39 25.96 7.92
C VAL A 165 -20.97 25.10 9.10
N ASP A 166 -20.66 23.85 8.86
CA ASP A 166 -20.33 22.86 9.89
C ASP A 166 -18.80 22.73 10.08
N VAL A 167 -18.00 23.04 9.05
CA VAL A 167 -16.56 22.86 9.07
C VAL A 167 -15.86 24.19 9.40
N VAL A 168 -15.10 24.19 10.48
CA VAL A 168 -14.25 25.33 10.82
C VAL A 168 -13.08 25.40 9.84
N SER A 169 -12.89 26.53 9.19
CA SER A 169 -11.82 26.74 8.24
C SER A 169 -11.21 28.13 8.36
N ALA A 170 -9.90 28.23 8.08
CA ALA A 170 -9.19 29.49 8.02
C ALA A 170 -8.19 29.45 6.84
N PRO A 171 -7.87 30.60 6.20
CA PRO A 171 -6.88 30.63 5.13
C PRO A 171 -5.53 30.08 5.61
N ILE A 172 -4.84 29.32 4.76
CA ILE A 172 -3.46 28.91 5.04
C ILE A 172 -2.57 30.14 4.87
N THR A 173 -1.92 30.55 5.97
CA THR A 173 -0.99 31.68 5.97
C THR A 173 0.41 31.24 5.58
N PRO A 174 1.26 32.16 5.08
CA PRO A 174 2.68 31.87 4.79
C PRO A 174 3.42 31.32 6.00
N GLU A 175 3.11 31.79 7.20
CA GLU A 175 3.72 31.33 8.45
C GLU A 175 3.36 29.87 8.73
N LYS A 176 2.06 29.50 8.55
CA LYS A 176 1.60 28.11 8.73
C LYS A 176 2.23 27.18 7.68
N LEU A 177 2.38 27.65 6.45
CA LEU A 177 3.08 26.90 5.40
C LEU A 177 4.54 26.67 5.75
N ALA A 178 5.23 27.70 6.25
CA ALA A 178 6.63 27.60 6.68
C ALA A 178 6.79 26.66 7.89
N GLU A 179 5.90 26.73 8.88
CA GLU A 179 5.89 25.86 10.06
C GLU A 179 5.79 24.38 9.65
N VAL A 180 4.82 24.02 8.83
CA VAL A 180 4.61 22.64 8.37
C VAL A 180 5.81 22.18 7.53
N THR A 181 6.33 23.02 6.64
CA THR A 181 7.51 22.72 5.82
C THR A 181 8.73 22.42 6.70
N ALA A 182 9.06 23.29 7.66
CA ALA A 182 10.19 23.10 8.57
C ALA A 182 10.03 21.83 9.44
N SER A 183 8.81 21.52 9.87
CA SER A 183 8.53 20.29 10.62
C SER A 183 8.80 19.04 9.76
N LEU A 184 8.44 19.07 8.48
CA LEU A 184 8.67 17.96 7.55
C LEU A 184 10.16 17.83 7.14
N GLU A 185 10.89 18.93 7.04
CA GLU A 185 12.35 18.92 6.83
C GLU A 185 13.08 18.31 8.01
N THR A 186 12.67 18.67 9.24
CA THR A 186 13.27 18.14 10.48
C THR A 186 12.99 16.67 10.68
N ALA A 187 11.77 16.22 10.34
CA ALA A 187 11.33 14.83 10.43
C ALA A 187 10.58 14.45 9.14
N PRO A 188 11.29 14.15 8.06
CA PRO A 188 10.67 13.85 6.77
C PRO A 188 9.78 12.62 6.83
N PRO A 189 8.71 12.59 6.02
CA PRO A 189 7.86 11.42 5.92
C PRO A 189 8.67 10.24 5.39
N VAL A 190 8.59 9.14 6.10
CA VAL A 190 9.21 7.88 5.67
C VAL A 190 8.13 7.08 4.96
N ARG A 191 8.35 6.79 3.68
CA ARG A 191 7.46 5.88 2.95
C ARG A 191 7.36 4.57 3.71
N PHE A 192 6.17 3.97 3.68
CA PHE A 192 5.92 2.66 4.27
C PHE A 192 6.67 1.60 3.46
N ASP A 193 7.97 1.58 3.66
CA ASP A 193 8.85 0.56 3.12
C ASP A 193 9.02 -0.58 4.15
N LEU A 194 9.70 -1.62 3.73
CA LEU A 194 10.01 -2.75 4.59
C LEU A 194 10.74 -2.32 5.88
N ALA A 195 11.59 -1.30 5.82
CA ALA A 195 12.36 -0.81 6.96
C ALA A 195 11.44 -0.21 8.04
N ARG A 196 10.38 0.48 7.63
CA ARG A 196 9.39 1.04 8.55
C ARG A 196 8.48 -0.03 9.15
N GLN A 197 8.07 -1.02 8.34
CA GLN A 197 7.37 -2.21 8.84
C GLN A 197 8.18 -2.87 9.94
N VAL A 198 9.47 -3.07 9.73
CA VAL A 198 10.37 -3.67 10.72
C VAL A 198 10.39 -2.82 12.00
N ARG A 199 10.55 -1.50 11.92
CA ARG A 199 10.58 -0.63 13.11
C ARG A 199 9.27 -0.61 13.89
N VAL A 200 8.14 -0.53 13.20
CA VAL A 200 6.81 -0.51 13.84
C VAL A 200 6.49 -1.85 14.48
N PHE A 201 6.88 -2.96 13.84
CA PHE A 201 6.58 -4.31 14.31
C PHE A 201 7.74 -4.97 15.08
N GLU A 202 8.89 -4.32 15.22
CA GLU A 202 10.04 -4.84 15.97
C GLU A 202 9.68 -5.40 17.35
N PRO A 203 8.82 -4.77 18.16
CA PRO A 203 8.39 -5.36 19.44
C PRO A 203 7.67 -6.70 19.29
N TYR A 204 7.06 -6.97 18.14
CA TYR A 204 6.26 -8.16 17.83
C TYR A 204 6.99 -9.18 16.95
N LEU A 205 8.11 -8.78 16.33
CA LEU A 205 8.89 -9.60 15.41
C LEU A 205 10.21 -10.04 16.06
N GLN A 206 10.67 -11.21 15.66
CA GLN A 206 11.99 -11.72 15.99
C GLN A 206 12.67 -12.21 14.73
N TYR A 207 13.92 -11.81 14.50
CA TYR A 207 14.73 -12.34 13.42
C TYR A 207 15.01 -13.80 13.67
N VAL A 208 14.93 -14.61 12.59
CA VAL A 208 15.14 -16.05 12.63
C VAL A 208 15.96 -16.46 11.43
N GLU A 209 17.05 -17.15 11.69
CA GLU A 209 17.80 -17.88 10.70
C GLU A 209 17.55 -19.37 10.90
N LEU A 210 17.03 -20.02 9.87
CA LEU A 210 16.82 -21.47 9.87
C LEU A 210 17.82 -22.07 8.87
N SER A 211 18.86 -22.70 9.40
CA SER A 211 19.84 -23.45 8.63
C SER A 211 19.70 -24.96 8.92
N LEU A 212 19.79 -25.77 7.88
CA LEU A 212 19.82 -27.22 7.96
C LEU A 212 21.30 -27.65 7.87
N THR A 213 21.95 -27.76 9.03
CA THR A 213 23.33 -28.24 9.10
C THR A 213 23.32 -29.74 9.34
N GLY A 214 24.10 -30.48 8.55
CA GLY A 214 24.26 -31.93 8.67
C GLY A 214 23.23 -32.79 7.92
N ALA A 215 22.25 -32.18 7.23
CA ALA A 215 21.29 -32.90 6.38
C ALA A 215 21.56 -32.73 4.88
N ALA A 216 22.57 -31.99 4.48
CA ALA A 216 22.99 -31.94 3.09
C ALA A 216 23.85 -33.18 2.81
N ILE A 217 23.28 -34.16 2.13
CA ILE A 217 24.06 -35.10 1.38
C ILE A 217 24.71 -34.24 0.28
N GLN A 218 25.96 -33.85 0.48
CA GLN A 218 26.71 -33.16 -0.57
C GLN A 218 26.76 -34.13 -1.73
N ARG A 219 26.23 -33.77 -2.87
CA ARG A 219 26.43 -34.50 -4.12
C ARG A 219 27.88 -34.32 -4.51
N HIS A 220 28.79 -35.13 -3.92
CA HIS A 220 30.08 -35.33 -4.50
C HIS A 220 29.84 -36.18 -5.75
N ARG A 221 29.93 -35.54 -6.92
CA ARG A 221 30.28 -36.30 -8.12
C ARG A 221 31.67 -36.89 -7.86
N MET A 222 31.71 -38.07 -7.29
CA MET A 222 32.91 -38.86 -7.33
C MET A 222 33.10 -39.20 -8.80
N ALA A 223 34.03 -38.51 -9.45
CA ALA A 223 34.56 -38.99 -10.71
C ALA A 223 35.10 -40.40 -10.41
N ILE A 224 34.50 -41.41 -11.02
CA ILE A 224 34.99 -42.79 -10.93
C ILE A 224 36.42 -42.72 -11.44
N PRO A 225 37.45 -43.03 -10.62
CA PRO A 225 38.84 -42.96 -11.08
C PRO A 225 39.00 -43.80 -12.35
N GLU A 226 39.69 -43.27 -13.35
CA GLU A 226 39.92 -44.00 -14.64
C GLU A 226 40.43 -45.41 -14.46
N LYS A 227 41.17 -45.69 -13.36
CA LYS A 227 41.60 -47.03 -12.98
C LYS A 227 40.48 -48.01 -12.66
N ILE A 228 39.31 -47.51 -12.20
CA ILE A 228 38.12 -48.33 -11.95
C ILE A 228 37.30 -48.48 -13.22
N GLN A 229 37.28 -47.46 -14.10
CA GLN A 229 36.66 -47.58 -15.42
C GLN A 229 37.37 -48.57 -16.33
N ASN A 230 38.70 -48.73 -16.17
CA ASN A 230 39.51 -49.65 -16.95
C ASN A 230 39.60 -51.10 -16.36
N LEU A 231 39.01 -51.33 -15.18
CA LEU A 231 38.78 -52.68 -14.66
C LEU A 231 37.52 -53.31 -15.31
N GLY A 232 37.35 -53.01 -16.61
CA GLY A 232 36.27 -53.50 -17.44
C GLY A 232 36.15 -55.01 -17.33
N GLY A 233 34.99 -55.42 -16.92
CA GLY A 233 34.67 -56.79 -17.08
C GLY A 233 33.52 -57.37 -16.31
N SER A 234 32.76 -56.67 -15.55
CA SER A 234 31.48 -57.24 -15.15
C SER A 234 30.34 -56.19 -15.21
N GLU A 235 29.43 -56.48 -16.11
CA GLU A 235 28.10 -55.86 -16.17
C GLU A 235 27.43 -55.75 -14.76
N GLU A 236 27.79 -56.64 -13.86
CA GLU A 236 27.35 -56.67 -12.47
C GLU A 236 27.89 -55.51 -11.63
N LEU A 237 29.12 -55.06 -11.86
CA LEU A 237 29.74 -53.94 -11.14
C LEU A 237 29.17 -52.59 -11.63
N GLU A 238 28.94 -52.45 -12.93
CA GLU A 238 28.26 -51.29 -13.50
C GLU A 238 26.82 -51.20 -13.03
N ASN A 239 26.10 -52.31 -12.99
CA ASN A 239 24.74 -52.36 -12.52
C ASN A 239 24.63 -52.06 -11.02
N ARG A 240 25.54 -52.53 -10.17
CA ARG A 240 25.62 -52.23 -8.75
C ARG A 240 25.92 -50.74 -8.49
N LEU A 241 26.88 -50.20 -9.20
CA LEU A 241 27.18 -48.75 -9.12
C LEU A 241 26.00 -47.92 -9.59
N ARG A 242 25.37 -48.30 -10.68
CA ARG A 242 24.17 -47.62 -11.22
C ARG A 242 23.01 -47.70 -10.24
N THR A 243 22.74 -48.83 -9.63
CA THR A 243 21.70 -49.03 -8.61
C THR A 243 21.98 -48.22 -7.35
N THR A 244 23.24 -48.07 -6.92
CA THR A 244 23.62 -47.24 -5.78
C THR A 244 23.44 -45.75 -6.08
N PHE A 245 23.71 -45.29 -7.31
CA PHE A 245 23.44 -43.91 -7.74
C PHE A 245 21.96 -43.64 -7.92
N GLU A 246 21.18 -44.59 -8.44
CA GLU A 246 19.71 -44.44 -8.57
C GLU A 246 18.99 -44.44 -7.22
N LEU A 247 19.55 -45.11 -6.18
CA LEU A 247 19.04 -45.06 -4.82
C LEU A 247 19.18 -43.67 -4.17
N ILE A 248 20.12 -42.86 -4.64
CA ILE A 248 20.37 -41.50 -4.14
C ILE A 248 19.61 -40.43 -4.96
N GLU A 249 19.18 -40.78 -6.19
CA GLU A 249 18.42 -39.84 -7.03
C GLU A 249 16.91 -39.83 -6.75
N LYS A 250 16.33 -38.69 -7.04
CA LYS A 250 14.92 -38.26 -6.91
C LYS A 250 13.90 -39.39 -6.73
N GLY A 251 13.37 -39.52 -5.49
CA GLY A 251 12.23 -40.36 -5.17
C GLY A 251 12.56 -41.66 -4.42
N SER A 252 13.83 -41.93 -4.15
CA SER A 252 14.25 -43.07 -3.31
C SER A 252 13.97 -42.80 -1.80
N LYS A 253 13.92 -43.84 -0.99
CA LYS A 253 13.82 -43.76 0.47
C LYS A 253 14.92 -42.90 1.12
N LEU A 254 16.05 -42.72 0.44
CA LEU A 254 17.21 -41.96 0.89
C LEU A 254 17.20 -40.49 0.44
N SER A 255 16.18 -40.06 -0.29
CA SER A 255 16.08 -38.68 -0.77
C SER A 255 15.79 -37.69 0.36
N SER A 256 16.60 -36.63 0.49
CA SER A 256 16.35 -35.51 1.42
C SER A 256 15.20 -34.59 1.00
N LYS A 257 14.63 -34.79 -0.20
CA LYS A 257 13.60 -33.91 -0.76
C LYS A 257 12.37 -33.77 0.14
N PRO A 258 11.81 -34.81 0.77
CA PRO A 258 10.69 -34.67 1.70
C PRO A 258 11.01 -33.80 2.92
N LEU A 259 12.28 -33.80 3.37
CA LEU A 259 12.74 -32.96 4.47
C LEU A 259 12.89 -31.49 4.01
N GLU A 260 13.42 -31.29 2.81
CA GLU A 260 13.52 -29.94 2.23
C GLU A 260 12.12 -29.32 2.03
N ASP A 261 11.18 -30.10 1.51
CA ASP A 261 9.80 -29.66 1.31
C ASP A 261 9.13 -29.31 2.65
N ALA A 262 9.29 -30.16 3.68
CA ALA A 262 8.79 -29.91 5.02
C ALA A 262 9.40 -28.66 5.67
N LEU A 263 10.72 -28.44 5.50
CA LEU A 263 11.38 -27.24 5.98
C LEU A 263 10.89 -25.98 5.23
N ASN A 264 10.70 -26.09 3.93
CA ASN A 264 10.19 -24.98 3.12
C ASN A 264 8.74 -24.62 3.49
N GLU A 265 7.92 -25.61 3.84
CA GLU A 265 6.57 -25.39 4.38
C GLU A 265 6.62 -24.63 5.72
N ILE A 266 7.50 -25.03 6.65
CA ILE A 266 7.70 -24.31 7.91
C ILE A 266 8.15 -22.88 7.63
N ARG A 267 9.13 -22.68 6.73
CA ARG A 267 9.60 -21.34 6.35
C ARG A 267 8.50 -20.47 5.78
N LYS A 268 7.67 -21.02 4.90
CA LYS A 268 6.56 -20.31 4.27
C LYS A 268 5.52 -19.88 5.29
N ASN A 269 5.16 -20.76 6.22
CA ASN A 269 4.05 -20.56 7.14
C ASN A 269 4.42 -19.70 8.35
N PHE A 270 5.66 -19.79 8.85
CA PHE A 270 6.08 -19.16 10.10
C PHE A 270 7.13 -18.08 9.97
N THR A 271 7.92 -18.10 8.89
CA THR A 271 9.04 -17.18 8.75
C THR A 271 9.01 -16.46 7.40
N PRO A 272 8.08 -15.52 7.19
CA PRO A 272 8.06 -14.71 5.98
C PRO A 272 9.37 -13.93 5.83
N SER A 273 9.80 -13.74 4.58
CA SER A 273 10.97 -12.92 4.26
C SER A 273 10.55 -11.46 4.14
N LEU A 274 11.31 -10.58 4.79
CA LEU A 274 11.15 -9.13 4.66
C LEU A 274 12.13 -8.52 3.63
N GLY A 275 12.59 -9.33 2.67
CA GLY A 275 13.53 -8.89 1.63
C GLY A 275 14.98 -9.21 1.95
N LYS A 276 15.89 -8.79 1.05
CA LYS A 276 17.33 -9.11 1.15
C LYS A 276 18.00 -8.46 2.36
N ASP A 277 17.57 -7.24 2.70
CA ASP A 277 18.22 -6.45 3.73
C ASP A 277 17.74 -6.79 5.15
N HIS A 278 16.56 -7.42 5.29
CA HIS A 278 15.94 -7.68 6.58
C HIS A 278 15.75 -9.16 6.91
N GLY A 279 16.07 -10.06 5.98
CA GLY A 279 16.04 -11.50 6.20
C GLY A 279 14.64 -12.06 6.49
N ARG A 280 14.61 -13.08 7.35
CA ARG A 280 13.36 -13.74 7.78
C ARG A 280 13.01 -13.38 9.21
N VAL A 281 11.73 -13.27 9.50
CA VAL A 281 11.22 -12.91 10.83
C VAL A 281 10.10 -13.84 11.25
N VAL A 282 9.85 -13.94 12.54
CA VAL A 282 8.71 -14.63 13.13
C VAL A 282 7.96 -13.70 14.06
N LEU A 283 6.64 -13.78 14.08
CA LEU A 283 5.84 -13.13 15.11
C LEU A 283 6.15 -13.76 16.47
N LYS A 284 6.48 -12.96 17.48
CA LYS A 284 6.79 -13.46 18.84
C LYS A 284 5.66 -14.32 19.39
N ALA A 285 4.40 -13.98 19.11
CA ALA A 285 3.23 -14.77 19.47
C ALA A 285 3.17 -16.15 18.77
N ALA A 286 3.71 -16.28 17.55
CA ALA A 286 3.76 -17.52 16.80
C ALA A 286 5.00 -18.38 17.12
N LYS A 287 5.97 -17.84 17.86
CA LYS A 287 7.22 -18.53 18.21
C LYS A 287 7.01 -19.89 18.88
N PRO A 288 6.08 -20.08 19.86
CA PRO A 288 5.84 -21.40 20.44
C PRO A 288 5.41 -22.46 19.41
N HIS A 289 4.56 -22.06 18.45
CA HIS A 289 4.10 -22.94 17.38
C HIS A 289 5.24 -23.27 16.40
N LEU A 290 6.08 -22.30 16.06
CA LEU A 290 7.28 -22.56 15.25
C LEU A 290 8.20 -23.56 15.95
N VAL A 291 8.47 -23.37 17.26
CA VAL A 291 9.33 -24.29 18.03
C VAL A 291 8.74 -25.71 18.07
N ALA A 292 7.43 -25.84 18.22
CA ALA A 292 6.76 -27.15 18.16
C ALA A 292 6.96 -27.83 16.80
N ARG A 293 6.76 -27.11 15.71
CA ARG A 293 6.97 -27.62 14.34
C ARG A 293 8.43 -27.97 14.05
N LEU A 294 9.38 -27.20 14.57
CA LEU A 294 10.80 -27.50 14.45
C LEU A 294 11.19 -28.76 15.24
N LYS A 295 10.57 -29.02 16.41
CA LYS A 295 10.76 -30.28 17.15
C LYS A 295 10.23 -31.47 16.35
N GLU A 296 9.03 -31.39 15.78
CA GLU A 296 8.48 -32.43 14.91
C GLU A 296 9.38 -32.69 13.69
N PHE A 297 9.89 -31.61 13.08
CA PHE A 297 10.81 -31.70 11.96
C PHE A 297 12.14 -32.38 12.36
N ARG A 298 12.66 -32.08 13.55
CA ARG A 298 13.85 -32.72 14.09
C ARG A 298 13.67 -34.24 14.23
N PHE A 299 12.53 -34.71 14.74
CA PHE A 299 12.25 -36.15 14.80
C PHE A 299 12.21 -36.80 13.41
N LYS A 300 11.63 -36.13 12.42
CA LYS A 300 11.65 -36.61 11.03
C LYS A 300 13.07 -36.69 10.49
N LEU A 301 13.91 -35.72 10.80
CA LEU A 301 15.32 -35.67 10.39
C LEU A 301 16.11 -36.82 11.04
N GLU A 302 15.96 -37.03 12.34
CA GLU A 302 16.61 -38.11 13.08
C GLU A 302 16.17 -39.50 12.56
N ALA A 303 14.87 -39.67 12.27
CA ALA A 303 14.33 -40.90 11.68
C ALA A 303 14.90 -41.13 10.26
N HIS A 304 15.01 -40.10 9.45
CA HIS A 304 15.62 -40.21 8.12
C HIS A 304 17.11 -40.56 8.19
N GLN A 305 17.87 -39.90 9.09
CA GLN A 305 19.28 -40.22 9.30
C GLN A 305 19.50 -41.71 9.71
N LYS A 306 18.62 -42.21 10.59
CA LYS A 306 18.65 -43.60 11.01
C LYS A 306 18.33 -44.54 9.87
N SER A 307 17.30 -44.23 9.07
CA SER A 307 16.98 -45.05 7.88
C SER A 307 18.12 -45.07 6.86
N VAL A 308 18.75 -43.91 6.62
CA VAL A 308 19.93 -43.84 5.74
C VAL A 308 21.09 -44.68 6.26
N ALA A 309 21.32 -44.69 7.58
CA ALA A 309 22.39 -45.47 8.20
C ALA A 309 22.11 -47.00 8.22
N GLU A 310 20.81 -47.36 8.21
CA GLU A 310 20.41 -48.78 8.15
C GLU A 310 20.41 -49.33 6.71
N ASP A 311 20.22 -48.47 5.71
CA ASP A 311 20.17 -48.84 4.29
C ASP A 311 21.56 -48.75 3.57
N LEU A 312 22.58 -48.15 4.21
CA LEU A 312 23.98 -48.08 3.78
C LEU A 312 24.79 -49.20 4.42
#